data_5659716e3ac7d0ccbe1b6dcb0a37a179
#
_entry.id   5659716e3ac7d0ccbe1b6dcb0a37a179
#
_cell.length_a   1.000
_cell.length_b   1.000
_cell.length_c   1.000
_cell.angle_alpha   90.00
_cell.angle_beta   90.00
_cell.angle_gamma   90.00
#
_symmetry.space_group_name_H-M   'P 1'
#
loop_
_entity.id
_entity.type
_entity.pdbx_description
1 polymer ?
#
loop_
_entity_poly.entity_id
_entity_poly.type
_entity_poly.pdbx_seq_one_letter_code
_entity_poly.pdbx_strand_id
1 'polypeptide(L)'
;MGPACVSGNAWGSYARPMITPAQHRQLVKQYQSNGGVVSHAAMKANMHPETAARYLKANASPEEIQQQRGPRAYRTRPDPLKDVMPEAVRYLEAAPEIEVKGLLAHLKASKPELAGTIALRTFQRGVKVWRALNGPPKEVFFPQAHEPGRAAQFDWKRASELGITIAGVPFEHLLGHFVLPGSNWQRASICFSESFVSLKAGVQAAYWALGGVTFELWTDNSSTATHTIKRGSDERTFNEAYAAFCRHLKSEPHTINIDCPTEQGDVETAHRHLIRRIKTHLAIRGSSDFCDQGTYQAFIDAVCDGANALRKDKVAEEIARLRPLPASRYPESEQVAASVSSGSTVRVKKHTYSVPAALIGLKLDAHVGESEVRFTYEGREVCRFPRLQGEKPRIDYRHVITWLVRKPGAFRGYIYREELFPTVVFRQAYDRLHTEDDRRADARYLQLLELAATDGEAEIAEILGACLRSGEVPHPDLVRARINAAPSEPSAMAPFVPDLKAYDSLLLEASA
;
A
#
# COMPACT_ATOMS: atom_id res chain seq x y z
N MET A 1 -4.43 10.63 -57.39
CA MET A 1 -4.85 11.90 -56.78
C MET A 1 -4.87 11.73 -55.28
N GLY A 2 -3.80 12.12 -54.60
CA GLY A 2 -3.69 12.02 -53.16
C GLY A 2 -4.25 13.26 -52.48
N PRO A 3 -4.78 13.15 -51.26
CA PRO A 3 -5.30 14.32 -50.54
C PRO A 3 -4.16 15.20 -50.03
N ALA A 4 -4.31 16.50 -50.26
CA ALA A 4 -3.38 17.53 -49.83
C ALA A 4 -3.18 17.55 -48.30
N CYS A 5 -1.93 17.54 -47.88
CA CYS A 5 -1.54 17.80 -46.50
C CYS A 5 -1.97 19.22 -46.07
N VAL A 6 -2.97 19.32 -45.23
CA VAL A 6 -3.28 20.56 -44.53
C VAL A 6 -2.32 20.66 -43.34
N SER A 7 -1.22 21.39 -43.52
CA SER A 7 -0.31 21.79 -42.45
C SER A 7 -0.95 22.91 -41.63
N GLY A 8 -1.81 22.55 -40.69
CA GLY A 8 -2.40 23.48 -39.73
C GLY A 8 -1.67 23.40 -38.40
N ASN A 9 -0.71 24.27 -38.13
CA ASN A 9 -0.12 24.47 -36.81
C ASN A 9 -1.15 25.08 -35.85
N ALA A 10 -1.92 24.24 -35.16
CA ALA A 10 -2.98 24.64 -34.22
C ALA A 10 -2.50 24.93 -32.78
N TRP A 11 -1.31 25.53 -32.62
CA TRP A 11 -0.85 26.03 -31.32
C TRP A 11 -0.31 27.44 -31.47
N GLY A 12 -1.13 28.35 -32.04
CA GLY A 12 -0.89 29.76 -31.95
C GLY A 12 -1.11 30.21 -30.50
N SER A 13 -0.05 30.69 -29.83
CA SER A 13 -0.22 31.48 -28.64
C SER A 13 -0.98 32.75 -29.04
N TYR A 14 -2.28 32.78 -28.83
CA TYR A 14 -3.09 33.98 -28.96
C TYR A 14 -2.54 35.01 -27.94
N ALA A 15 -1.70 35.93 -28.40
CA ALA A 15 -1.35 37.09 -27.62
C ALA A 15 -2.67 37.80 -27.30
N ARG A 16 -3.03 37.94 -26.02
CA ARG A 16 -4.24 38.67 -25.62
C ARG A 16 -4.20 40.06 -26.27
N PRO A 17 -5.28 40.54 -26.84
CA PRO A 17 -5.32 41.88 -27.40
C PRO A 17 -4.92 42.87 -26.31
N MET A 18 -4.18 43.92 -26.67
CA MET A 18 -3.72 44.92 -25.71
C MET A 18 -4.87 45.68 -25.02
N ILE A 19 -6.05 45.64 -25.58
CA ILE A 19 -7.30 46.18 -25.02
C ILE A 19 -8.44 45.18 -25.22
N THR A 20 -9.42 45.22 -24.33
CA THR A 20 -10.62 44.40 -24.44
C THR A 20 -11.62 44.97 -25.47
N PRO A 21 -12.51 44.13 -26.06
CA PRO A 21 -13.57 44.61 -26.93
C PRO A 21 -14.46 45.68 -26.26
N ALA A 22 -14.68 45.57 -24.94
CA ALA A 22 -15.46 46.53 -24.15
C ALA A 22 -14.75 47.91 -24.10
N GLN A 23 -13.44 47.91 -23.82
CA GLN A 23 -12.63 49.15 -23.85
C GLN A 23 -12.61 49.77 -25.23
N HIS A 24 -12.53 49.00 -26.29
CA HIS A 24 -12.59 49.53 -27.65
C HIS A 24 -13.94 50.20 -27.96
N ARG A 25 -15.06 49.53 -27.65
CA ARG A 25 -16.39 50.14 -27.80
C ARG A 25 -16.54 51.44 -27.01
N GLN A 26 -16.04 51.45 -25.79
CA GLN A 26 -16.04 52.66 -24.95
C GLN A 26 -15.19 53.77 -25.54
N LEU A 27 -14.00 53.43 -26.06
CA LEU A 27 -13.12 54.40 -26.76
C LEU A 27 -13.85 55.05 -27.94
N VAL A 28 -14.42 54.26 -28.85
CA VAL A 28 -15.13 54.77 -30.03
C VAL A 28 -16.31 55.64 -29.63
N LYS A 29 -17.14 55.21 -28.68
CA LYS A 29 -18.28 55.96 -28.17
C LYS A 29 -17.85 57.32 -27.57
N GLN A 30 -16.81 57.32 -26.76
CA GLN A 30 -16.31 58.55 -26.12
C GLN A 30 -15.64 59.49 -27.14
N TYR A 31 -14.92 58.92 -28.13
CA TYR A 31 -14.32 59.73 -29.18
C TYR A 31 -15.36 60.48 -30.03
N GLN A 32 -16.46 59.80 -30.36
CA GLN A 32 -17.57 60.40 -31.09
C GLN A 32 -18.31 61.48 -30.27
N SER A 33 -18.53 61.24 -28.97
CA SER A 33 -19.27 62.16 -28.10
C SER A 33 -18.46 63.37 -27.64
N ASN A 34 -17.13 63.33 -27.73
CA ASN A 34 -16.22 64.38 -27.22
C ASN A 34 -15.62 65.29 -28.34
N GLY A 35 -16.24 65.33 -29.50
CA GLY A 35 -15.72 66.15 -30.60
C GLY A 35 -14.35 65.71 -31.15
N GLY A 36 -13.99 64.42 -30.98
CA GLY A 36 -12.75 63.87 -31.56
C GLY A 36 -11.49 64.04 -30.71
N VAL A 37 -11.60 64.34 -29.41
CA VAL A 37 -10.42 64.52 -28.53
C VAL A 37 -9.96 63.15 -28.01
N VAL A 38 -8.84 62.66 -28.57
CA VAL A 38 -8.26 61.33 -28.29
C VAL A 38 -7.87 61.15 -26.83
N SER A 39 -7.21 62.13 -26.21
CA SER A 39 -6.75 62.03 -24.83
C SER A 39 -7.90 61.83 -23.83
N HIS A 40 -9.01 62.55 -24.02
CA HIS A 40 -10.18 62.45 -23.18
C HIS A 40 -10.92 61.10 -23.37
N ALA A 41 -11.05 60.65 -24.61
CA ALA A 41 -11.65 59.37 -24.92
C ALA A 41 -10.79 58.20 -24.37
N ALA A 42 -9.46 58.29 -24.43
CA ALA A 42 -8.52 57.33 -23.87
C ALA A 42 -8.64 57.19 -22.34
N MET A 43 -8.70 58.35 -21.64
CA MET A 43 -8.87 58.39 -20.20
C MET A 43 -10.19 57.73 -19.77
N LYS A 44 -11.30 57.99 -20.46
CA LYS A 44 -12.62 57.39 -20.19
C LYS A 44 -12.66 55.89 -20.51
N ALA A 45 -11.87 55.44 -21.48
CA ALA A 45 -11.76 54.02 -21.81
C ALA A 45 -10.65 53.28 -21.02
N ASN A 46 -10.04 53.94 -20.03
CA ASN A 46 -8.97 53.41 -19.20
C ASN A 46 -7.81 52.81 -20.02
N MET A 47 -7.25 53.63 -20.93
CA MET A 47 -6.10 53.26 -21.78
C MET A 47 -5.17 54.43 -22.04
N HIS A 48 -3.95 54.11 -22.45
CA HIS A 48 -2.95 55.13 -22.81
C HIS A 48 -3.36 55.83 -24.12
N PRO A 49 -3.19 57.17 -24.23
CA PRO A 49 -3.59 57.96 -25.41
C PRO A 49 -2.99 57.45 -26.73
N GLU A 50 -1.73 57.04 -26.74
CA GLU A 50 -1.10 56.46 -27.95
C GLU A 50 -1.76 55.15 -28.38
N THR A 51 -2.18 54.31 -27.40
CA THR A 51 -2.91 53.09 -27.69
C THR A 51 -4.28 53.41 -28.29
N ALA A 52 -4.98 54.41 -27.74
CA ALA A 52 -6.27 54.87 -28.25
C ALA A 52 -6.13 55.44 -29.68
N ALA A 53 -5.13 56.31 -29.92
CA ALA A 53 -4.87 56.86 -31.26
C ALA A 53 -4.60 55.75 -32.30
N ARG A 54 -3.85 54.73 -31.94
CA ARG A 54 -3.57 53.59 -32.84
C ARG A 54 -4.83 52.84 -33.23
N TYR A 55 -5.71 52.54 -32.26
CA TYR A 55 -6.96 51.82 -32.55
C TYR A 55 -7.97 52.66 -33.34
N LEU A 56 -8.06 53.97 -33.03
CA LEU A 56 -8.92 54.91 -33.80
C LEU A 56 -8.40 55.09 -35.24
N LYS A 57 -7.08 55.20 -35.43
CA LYS A 57 -6.46 55.29 -36.75
C LYS A 57 -6.66 54.00 -37.57
N ALA A 58 -6.60 52.82 -36.94
CA ALA A 58 -6.80 51.53 -37.60
C ALA A 58 -8.26 51.30 -38.00
N ASN A 59 -9.20 52.01 -37.38
CA ASN A 59 -10.64 51.87 -37.60
C ASN A 59 -11.11 50.40 -37.63
N ALA A 60 -10.54 49.59 -36.74
CA ALA A 60 -10.78 48.15 -36.68
C ALA A 60 -10.84 47.72 -35.20
N SER A 61 -11.65 46.68 -34.95
CA SER A 61 -11.77 46.11 -33.62
C SER A 61 -10.48 45.38 -33.17
N PRO A 62 -10.25 45.17 -31.87
CA PRO A 62 -9.11 44.41 -31.39
C PRO A 62 -9.01 43.01 -31.99
N GLU A 63 -10.16 42.38 -32.28
CA GLU A 63 -10.27 41.05 -32.90
C GLU A 63 -9.84 41.08 -34.37
N GLU A 64 -10.31 42.06 -35.13
CA GLU A 64 -9.92 42.26 -36.53
C GLU A 64 -8.42 42.57 -36.70
N ILE A 65 -7.86 43.43 -35.83
CA ILE A 65 -6.42 43.72 -35.80
C ILE A 65 -5.62 42.46 -35.47
N GLN A 66 -6.13 41.60 -34.54
CA GLN A 66 -5.50 40.34 -34.20
C GLN A 66 -5.54 39.34 -35.35
N GLN A 67 -6.67 39.22 -36.02
CA GLN A 67 -6.81 38.36 -37.22
C GLN A 67 -5.88 38.84 -38.36
N GLN A 68 -5.78 40.12 -38.63
CA GLN A 68 -4.89 40.67 -39.66
C GLN A 68 -3.39 40.43 -39.35
N ARG A 69 -3.02 40.35 -38.06
CA ARG A 69 -1.62 40.11 -37.68
C ARG A 69 -1.15 38.69 -37.92
N GLY A 70 -2.07 37.72 -37.97
CA GLY A 70 -1.73 36.32 -38.11
C GLY A 70 -0.80 35.76 -37.03
N PRO A 71 -0.59 34.47 -36.94
CA PRO A 71 0.45 33.91 -36.06
C PRO A 71 1.83 34.36 -36.57
N ARG A 72 2.71 34.79 -35.66
CA ARG A 72 4.10 35.15 -36.00
C ARG A 72 4.78 33.92 -36.66
N ALA A 73 5.06 34.03 -37.93
CA ALA A 73 5.66 32.95 -38.74
C ALA A 73 7.18 32.78 -38.50
N TYR A 74 7.81 33.65 -37.73
CA TYR A 74 9.26 33.62 -37.55
C TYR A 74 9.65 33.54 -36.07
N ARG A 75 10.67 32.75 -35.78
CA ARG A 75 11.33 32.69 -34.48
C ARG A 75 12.31 33.85 -34.39
N THR A 76 12.26 34.66 -33.33
CA THR A 76 13.21 35.77 -33.07
C THR A 76 14.58 35.29 -32.57
N ARG A 77 14.68 34.03 -32.15
CA ARG A 77 15.92 33.38 -31.72
C ARG A 77 16.20 32.15 -32.58
N PRO A 78 17.47 31.83 -32.87
CA PRO A 78 17.85 30.60 -33.57
C PRO A 78 17.29 29.37 -32.83
N ASP A 79 16.91 28.36 -33.58
CA ASP A 79 16.45 27.10 -32.99
C ASP A 79 17.64 26.33 -32.40
N PRO A 80 17.74 26.18 -31.08
CA PRO A 80 18.87 25.48 -30.47
C PRO A 80 18.93 23.99 -30.83
N LEU A 81 17.86 23.44 -31.42
CA LEU A 81 17.78 22.03 -31.80
C LEU A 81 18.07 21.79 -33.28
N LYS A 82 18.28 22.85 -34.09
CA LYS A 82 18.41 22.75 -35.54
C LYS A 82 19.49 21.75 -35.97
N ASP A 83 20.64 21.83 -35.29
CA ASP A 83 21.82 21.05 -35.71
C ASP A 83 21.92 19.69 -34.99
N VAL A 84 21.28 19.53 -33.81
CA VAL A 84 21.33 18.29 -33.04
C VAL A 84 20.17 17.34 -33.35
N MET A 85 19.00 17.86 -33.78
CA MET A 85 17.85 17.01 -34.07
C MET A 85 18.09 16.01 -35.24
N PRO A 86 18.76 16.36 -36.34
CA PRO A 86 19.03 15.40 -37.39
C PRO A 86 19.82 14.18 -36.90
N GLU A 87 20.76 14.39 -35.99
CA GLU A 87 21.53 13.30 -35.41
C GLU A 87 20.70 12.50 -34.37
N ALA A 88 19.91 13.18 -33.57
CA ALA A 88 18.99 12.52 -32.63
C ALA A 88 17.94 11.66 -33.33
N VAL A 89 17.47 12.09 -34.50
CA VAL A 89 16.47 11.38 -35.34
C VAL A 89 16.96 10.01 -35.73
N ARG A 90 18.24 9.82 -36.09
CA ARG A 90 18.81 8.51 -36.44
C ARG A 90 18.59 7.48 -35.31
N TYR A 91 18.78 7.89 -34.04
CA TYR A 91 18.55 7.03 -32.90
C TYR A 91 17.07 6.83 -32.62
N LEU A 92 16.25 7.85 -32.85
CA LEU A 92 14.80 7.81 -32.66
C LEU A 92 14.09 6.96 -33.70
N GLU A 93 14.61 6.90 -34.96
CA GLU A 93 14.11 6.02 -36.01
C GLU A 93 14.42 4.55 -35.70
N ALA A 94 15.63 4.28 -35.15
CA ALA A 94 16.03 2.93 -34.76
C ALA A 94 15.31 2.45 -33.49
N ALA A 95 15.08 3.34 -32.54
CA ALA A 95 14.44 3.05 -31.26
C ALA A 95 13.57 4.25 -30.80
N PRO A 96 12.31 4.34 -31.25
CA PRO A 96 11.43 5.48 -30.92
C PRO A 96 11.22 5.70 -29.40
N GLU A 97 11.31 4.64 -28.60
CA GLU A 97 11.12 4.67 -27.14
C GLU A 97 12.41 4.95 -26.34
N ILE A 98 13.54 5.25 -27.00
CA ILE A 98 14.82 5.51 -26.35
C ILE A 98 14.68 6.57 -25.25
N GLU A 99 15.34 6.37 -24.10
CA GLU A 99 15.31 7.35 -23.01
C GLU A 99 15.94 8.68 -23.44
N VAL A 100 15.15 9.75 -23.41
CA VAL A 100 15.57 11.08 -23.92
C VAL A 100 16.76 11.65 -23.16
N LYS A 101 16.83 11.40 -21.84
CA LYS A 101 17.95 11.85 -21.00
C LYS A 101 19.24 11.12 -21.38
N GLY A 102 19.16 9.81 -21.56
CA GLY A 102 20.28 8.98 -22.01
C GLY A 102 20.78 9.36 -23.40
N LEU A 103 19.84 9.57 -24.35
CA LEU A 103 20.19 10.04 -25.70
C LEU A 103 20.92 11.39 -25.69
N LEU A 104 20.42 12.36 -24.91
CA LEU A 104 21.09 13.67 -24.81
C LEU A 104 22.47 13.55 -24.15
N ALA A 105 22.63 12.71 -23.14
CA ALA A 105 23.93 12.47 -22.51
C ALA A 105 24.91 11.83 -23.51
N HIS A 106 24.48 10.88 -24.31
CA HIS A 106 25.28 10.29 -25.38
C HIS A 106 25.70 11.33 -26.43
N LEU A 107 24.78 12.14 -26.91
CA LEU A 107 25.06 13.19 -27.88
C LEU A 107 26.01 14.26 -27.33
N LYS A 108 25.91 14.62 -26.05
CA LYS A 108 26.85 15.53 -25.39
C LYS A 108 28.25 14.97 -25.26
N ALA A 109 28.36 13.67 -25.06
CA ALA A 109 29.65 12.99 -24.97
C ALA A 109 30.31 12.76 -26.34
N SER A 110 29.51 12.38 -27.35
CA SER A 110 30.01 12.05 -28.69
C SER A 110 30.16 13.28 -29.62
N LYS A 111 29.33 14.30 -29.45
CA LYS A 111 29.27 15.51 -30.28
C LYS A 111 29.04 16.75 -29.41
N PRO A 112 29.98 17.11 -28.53
CA PRO A 112 29.82 18.22 -27.59
C PRO A 112 29.62 19.57 -28.28
N GLU A 113 30.15 19.73 -29.49
CA GLU A 113 29.99 20.93 -30.32
C GLU A 113 28.53 21.18 -30.73
N LEU A 114 27.74 20.11 -30.90
CA LEU A 114 26.32 20.21 -31.28
C LEU A 114 25.38 20.24 -30.08
N ALA A 115 25.67 19.45 -29.08
CA ALA A 115 24.73 19.16 -27.99
C ALA A 115 25.13 19.79 -26.65
N GLY A 116 26.38 20.26 -26.47
CA GLY A 116 26.95 20.68 -25.19
C GLY A 116 26.15 21.74 -24.44
N THR A 117 25.58 22.71 -25.15
CA THR A 117 24.83 23.82 -24.58
C THR A 117 23.31 23.58 -24.46
N ILE A 118 22.82 22.43 -24.97
CA ILE A 118 21.38 22.16 -25.02
C ILE A 118 20.85 21.76 -23.66
N ALA A 119 19.82 22.51 -23.17
CA ALA A 119 19.11 22.16 -21.97
C ALA A 119 18.23 20.91 -22.20
N LEU A 120 18.22 19.99 -21.23
CA LEU A 120 17.43 18.74 -21.28
C LEU A 120 15.95 19.01 -21.62
N ARG A 121 15.33 20.01 -21.00
CA ARG A 121 13.92 20.34 -21.22
C ARG A 121 13.63 20.80 -22.66
N THR A 122 14.57 21.51 -23.28
CA THR A 122 14.46 21.91 -24.68
C THR A 122 14.56 20.70 -25.61
N PHE A 123 15.52 19.83 -25.36
CA PHE A 123 15.69 18.58 -26.11
C PHE A 123 14.46 17.64 -25.96
N GLN A 124 13.96 17.46 -24.74
CA GLN A 124 12.74 16.68 -24.46
C GLN A 124 11.53 17.19 -25.25
N ARG A 125 11.38 18.52 -25.38
CA ARG A 125 10.32 19.11 -26.21
C ARG A 125 10.49 18.78 -27.69
N GLY A 126 11.70 18.87 -28.20
CA GLY A 126 12.00 18.51 -29.60
C GLY A 126 11.70 17.05 -29.90
N VAL A 127 12.17 16.13 -29.06
CA VAL A 127 11.88 14.71 -29.18
C VAL A 127 10.38 14.42 -29.05
N LYS A 128 9.68 15.11 -28.14
CA LYS A 128 8.21 14.97 -28.01
C LYS A 128 7.48 15.36 -29.29
N VAL A 129 7.89 16.43 -29.96
CA VAL A 129 7.33 16.86 -31.24
C VAL A 129 7.64 15.84 -32.33
N TRP A 130 8.89 15.37 -32.41
CA TRP A 130 9.27 14.35 -33.36
C TRP A 130 8.46 13.05 -33.17
N ARG A 131 8.33 12.55 -31.95
CA ARG A 131 7.53 11.37 -31.62
C ARG A 131 6.05 11.55 -31.99
N ALA A 132 5.51 12.76 -31.85
CA ALA A 132 4.13 13.04 -32.21
C ALA A 132 3.89 13.00 -33.72
N LEU A 133 4.90 13.33 -34.53
CA LEU A 133 4.81 13.39 -36.00
C LEU A 133 5.28 12.12 -36.68
N ASN A 134 6.30 11.44 -36.15
CA ASN A 134 7.01 10.35 -36.81
C ASN A 134 7.12 9.09 -35.96
N GLY A 135 6.76 9.15 -34.66
CA GLY A 135 6.82 8.00 -33.77
C GLY A 135 5.66 7.02 -34.02
N PRO A 136 5.75 5.80 -33.46
CA PRO A 136 4.66 4.84 -33.57
C PRO A 136 3.39 5.39 -32.90
N PRO A 137 2.21 4.98 -33.38
CA PRO A 137 0.95 5.36 -32.77
C PRO A 137 0.94 4.90 -31.30
N LYS A 138 0.45 5.77 -30.44
CA LYS A 138 0.25 5.42 -29.03
C LYS A 138 -1.02 4.60 -28.88
N GLU A 139 -1.00 3.71 -27.91
CA GLU A 139 -2.20 2.99 -27.50
C GLU A 139 -3.30 3.98 -27.08
N VAL A 140 -4.50 3.76 -27.59
CA VAL A 140 -5.67 4.57 -27.27
C VAL A 140 -6.44 3.89 -26.15
N PHE A 141 -6.52 4.55 -25.01
CA PHE A 141 -7.35 4.09 -23.90
C PHE A 141 -8.78 4.60 -24.09
N PHE A 142 -9.72 3.66 -24.16
CA PHE A 142 -11.14 3.99 -24.23
C PHE A 142 -11.71 4.02 -22.81
N PRO A 143 -12.12 5.21 -22.30
CA PRO A 143 -12.75 5.30 -20.99
C PRO A 143 -13.98 4.40 -20.91
N GLN A 144 -14.03 3.50 -19.92
CA GLN A 144 -15.16 2.62 -19.68
C GLN A 144 -16.17 3.33 -18.78
N ALA A 145 -17.46 3.17 -19.10
CA ALA A 145 -18.53 3.63 -18.24
C ALA A 145 -18.84 2.51 -17.21
N HIS A 146 -18.58 2.78 -15.95
CA HIS A 146 -18.89 1.85 -14.86
C HIS A 146 -20.18 2.26 -14.19
N GLU A 147 -21.14 1.35 -14.15
CA GLU A 147 -22.40 1.56 -13.46
C GLU A 147 -22.17 1.50 -11.94
N PRO A 148 -22.56 2.54 -11.17
CA PRO A 148 -22.37 2.55 -9.72
C PRO A 148 -23.04 1.35 -9.03
N GLY A 149 -22.35 0.74 -8.08
CA GLY A 149 -22.81 -0.42 -7.31
C GLY A 149 -22.82 -1.75 -8.08
N ARG A 150 -22.48 -1.75 -9.38
CA ARG A 150 -22.56 -2.95 -10.20
C ARG A 150 -21.45 -3.92 -9.87
N ALA A 151 -20.20 -3.52 -9.96
CA ALA A 151 -19.05 -4.41 -9.89
C ALA A 151 -18.06 -3.98 -8.83
N ALA A 152 -17.44 -4.96 -8.20
CA ALA A 152 -16.22 -4.81 -7.41
C ALA A 152 -15.12 -5.67 -8.03
N GLN A 153 -13.90 -5.19 -7.99
CA GLN A 153 -12.71 -5.90 -8.44
C GLN A 153 -11.78 -6.18 -7.25
N PHE A 154 -11.25 -7.40 -7.21
CA PHE A 154 -10.28 -7.81 -6.18
C PHE A 154 -9.08 -8.45 -6.85
N ASP A 155 -7.89 -7.97 -6.49
CA ASP A 155 -6.63 -8.50 -7.00
C ASP A 155 -5.53 -8.37 -5.94
N TRP A 156 -4.42 -9.13 -6.10
CA TRP A 156 -3.28 -9.10 -5.19
C TRP A 156 -2.13 -8.29 -5.76
N LYS A 157 -1.50 -7.52 -4.88
CA LYS A 157 -0.29 -6.76 -5.21
C LYS A 157 0.83 -7.10 -4.24
N ARG A 158 2.01 -7.49 -4.74
CA ARG A 158 3.21 -7.64 -3.93
C ARG A 158 3.61 -6.31 -3.32
N ALA A 159 3.93 -6.32 -2.02
CA ALA A 159 4.24 -5.13 -1.23
C ALA A 159 5.74 -5.03 -0.86
N SER A 160 6.60 -5.94 -1.35
CA SER A 160 8.04 -5.95 -1.05
C SER A 160 8.74 -4.62 -1.32
N GLU A 161 8.28 -3.87 -2.33
CA GLU A 161 8.82 -2.53 -2.65
C GLU A 161 8.54 -1.44 -1.60
N LEU A 162 7.73 -1.72 -0.59
CA LEU A 162 7.43 -0.80 0.52
C LEU A 162 8.46 -0.87 1.63
N GLY A 163 9.26 -1.94 1.72
CA GLY A 163 10.30 -2.12 2.73
C GLY A 163 9.77 -2.11 4.15
N ILE A 164 8.62 -2.74 4.40
CA ILE A 164 7.97 -2.76 5.71
C ILE A 164 8.73 -3.69 6.66
N THR A 165 8.86 -3.25 7.91
CA THR A 165 9.31 -4.08 9.03
C THR A 165 8.26 -4.09 10.14
N ILE A 166 8.20 -5.19 10.89
CA ILE A 166 7.38 -5.32 12.11
C ILE A 166 8.33 -5.62 13.26
N ALA A 167 8.37 -4.72 14.25
CA ALA A 167 9.32 -4.78 15.37
C ALA A 167 10.78 -4.99 14.90
N GLY A 168 11.20 -4.27 13.85
CA GLY A 168 12.52 -4.34 13.25
C GLY A 168 12.78 -5.55 12.35
N VAL A 169 11.81 -6.48 12.19
CA VAL A 169 11.95 -7.68 11.35
C VAL A 169 11.31 -7.42 9.98
N PRO A 170 12.01 -7.72 8.86
CA PRO A 170 11.44 -7.59 7.51
C PRO A 170 10.11 -8.36 7.38
N PHE A 171 9.11 -7.69 6.81
CA PHE A 171 7.74 -8.21 6.72
C PHE A 171 7.33 -8.34 5.25
N GLU A 172 7.54 -9.53 4.70
CA GLU A 172 7.12 -9.87 3.34
C GLU A 172 5.63 -10.22 3.29
N HIS A 173 4.88 -9.52 2.45
CA HIS A 173 3.44 -9.71 2.33
C HIS A 173 2.91 -9.28 0.96
N LEU A 174 1.65 -9.61 0.72
CA LEU A 174 0.83 -9.11 -0.36
C LEU A 174 -0.21 -8.12 0.20
N LEU A 175 -0.74 -7.28 -0.67
CA LEU A 175 -1.94 -6.49 -0.41
C LEU A 175 -3.07 -7.05 -1.27
N GLY A 176 -4.11 -7.56 -0.64
CA GLY A 176 -5.39 -7.85 -1.30
C GLY A 176 -6.12 -6.52 -1.49
N HIS A 177 -6.22 -6.06 -2.73
CA HIS A 177 -6.77 -4.76 -3.07
C HIS A 177 -8.15 -4.90 -3.69
N PHE A 178 -9.13 -4.33 -3.00
CA PHE A 178 -10.52 -4.26 -3.43
C PHE A 178 -10.83 -2.86 -3.96
N VAL A 179 -11.44 -2.76 -5.14
CA VAL A 179 -11.75 -1.49 -5.81
C VAL A 179 -13.15 -1.53 -6.40
N LEU A 180 -13.91 -0.45 -6.26
CA LEU A 180 -15.14 -0.21 -7.03
C LEU A 180 -14.78 0.64 -8.26
N PRO A 181 -14.89 0.12 -9.50
CA PRO A 181 -14.51 0.86 -10.71
C PRO A 181 -15.26 2.18 -10.92
N GLY A 182 -16.52 2.26 -10.53
CA GLY A 182 -17.36 3.45 -10.71
C GLY A 182 -16.89 4.67 -9.91
N SER A 183 -16.64 4.51 -8.63
CA SER A 183 -16.18 5.59 -7.74
C SER A 183 -14.67 5.59 -7.51
N ASN A 184 -13.99 4.49 -7.80
CA ASN A 184 -12.64 4.17 -7.33
C ASN A 184 -12.52 4.16 -5.80
N TRP A 185 -13.60 3.82 -5.08
CA TRP A 185 -13.51 3.47 -3.67
C TRP A 185 -12.64 2.24 -3.52
N GLN A 186 -11.78 2.23 -2.50
CA GLN A 186 -10.80 1.16 -2.35
C GLN A 186 -10.58 0.76 -0.90
N ARG A 187 -10.22 -0.50 -0.69
CA ARG A 187 -9.74 -1.05 0.57
C ARG A 187 -8.58 -2.00 0.29
N ALA A 188 -7.58 -2.01 1.13
CA ALA A 188 -6.49 -2.96 1.00
C ALA A 188 -6.28 -3.72 2.31
N SER A 189 -6.06 -5.03 2.22
CA SER A 189 -5.84 -5.91 3.36
C SER A 189 -4.51 -6.62 3.22
N ILE A 190 -3.80 -6.79 4.33
CA ILE A 190 -2.55 -7.57 4.38
C ILE A 190 -2.90 -9.04 4.12
N CYS A 191 -2.21 -9.64 3.16
CA CYS A 191 -2.35 -11.05 2.80
C CYS A 191 -0.97 -11.72 2.75
N PHE A 192 -0.92 -13.01 3.01
CA PHE A 192 0.31 -13.80 2.97
C PHE A 192 0.42 -14.73 1.77
N SER A 193 -0.68 -14.92 1.07
CA SER A 193 -0.74 -15.76 -0.12
C SER A 193 -1.94 -15.38 -0.97
N GLU A 194 -1.86 -15.72 -2.26
CA GLU A 194 -2.97 -15.63 -3.19
C GLU A 194 -3.92 -16.82 -3.00
N SER A 195 -4.42 -17.00 -1.77
CA SER A 195 -5.28 -18.12 -1.39
C SER A 195 -6.75 -17.71 -1.30
N PHE A 196 -7.65 -18.69 -1.38
CA PHE A 196 -9.08 -18.45 -1.19
C PHE A 196 -9.41 -17.94 0.22
N VAL A 197 -8.60 -18.28 1.22
CA VAL A 197 -8.72 -17.74 2.59
C VAL A 197 -8.45 -16.23 2.57
N SER A 198 -7.36 -15.80 1.94
CA SER A 198 -7.00 -14.38 1.79
C SER A 198 -8.05 -13.61 0.99
N LEU A 199 -8.55 -14.18 -0.10
CA LEU A 199 -9.62 -13.57 -0.90
C LEU A 199 -10.88 -13.33 -0.06
N LYS A 200 -11.36 -14.37 0.64
CA LYS A 200 -12.55 -14.25 1.49
C LYS A 200 -12.40 -13.19 2.56
N ALA A 201 -11.25 -13.18 3.24
CA ALA A 201 -10.97 -12.20 4.29
C ALA A 201 -10.93 -10.77 3.74
N GLY A 202 -10.19 -10.54 2.66
CA GLY A 202 -10.05 -9.21 2.04
C GLY A 202 -11.35 -8.66 1.46
N VAL A 203 -12.10 -9.50 0.73
CA VAL A 203 -13.39 -9.10 0.15
C VAL A 203 -14.42 -8.78 1.23
N GLN A 204 -14.51 -9.61 2.28
CA GLN A 204 -15.45 -9.36 3.38
C GLN A 204 -15.05 -8.12 4.18
N ALA A 205 -13.76 -7.94 4.47
CA ALA A 205 -13.28 -6.73 5.13
C ALA A 205 -13.69 -5.47 4.35
N ALA A 206 -13.58 -5.50 3.02
CA ALA A 206 -13.96 -4.38 2.15
C ALA A 206 -15.48 -4.15 2.16
N TYR A 207 -16.30 -5.18 1.95
CA TYR A 207 -17.76 -5.03 1.94
C TYR A 207 -18.34 -4.58 3.28
N TRP A 208 -17.78 -5.07 4.41
CA TRP A 208 -18.22 -4.62 5.74
C TRP A 208 -17.80 -3.18 6.03
N ALA A 209 -16.64 -2.74 5.54
CA ALA A 209 -16.23 -1.34 5.63
C ALA A 209 -17.07 -0.43 4.72
N LEU A 210 -17.49 -0.93 3.55
CA LEU A 210 -18.35 -0.21 2.60
C LEU A 210 -19.82 -0.12 3.07
N GLY A 211 -20.28 -1.13 3.82
CA GLY A 211 -21.67 -1.22 4.29
C GLY A 211 -22.64 -1.88 3.32
N GLY A 212 -22.15 -2.56 2.27
CA GLY A 212 -23.01 -3.23 1.28
C GLY A 212 -22.21 -4.08 0.30
N VAL A 213 -22.93 -4.77 -0.60
CA VAL A 213 -22.36 -5.72 -1.57
C VAL A 213 -22.73 -5.32 -2.99
N THR A 214 -21.80 -5.40 -3.92
CA THR A 214 -22.01 -5.18 -5.35
C THR A 214 -22.75 -6.35 -6.01
N PHE A 215 -23.31 -6.12 -7.18
CA PHE A 215 -23.99 -7.17 -7.96
C PHE A 215 -23.00 -8.22 -8.47
N GLU A 216 -21.81 -7.80 -8.84
CA GLU A 216 -20.76 -8.63 -9.41
C GLU A 216 -19.48 -8.52 -8.58
N LEU A 217 -18.76 -9.63 -8.42
CA LEU A 217 -17.42 -9.68 -7.85
C LEU A 217 -16.45 -10.24 -8.90
N TRP A 218 -15.53 -9.39 -9.33
CA TRP A 218 -14.55 -9.70 -10.35
C TRP A 218 -13.21 -10.05 -9.70
N THR A 219 -12.64 -11.18 -10.10
CA THR A 219 -11.32 -11.61 -9.65
C THR A 219 -10.49 -12.05 -10.86
N ASP A 220 -9.17 -12.08 -10.70
CA ASP A 220 -8.30 -12.65 -11.72
C ASP A 220 -8.60 -14.16 -11.93
N ASN A 221 -8.23 -14.67 -13.11
CA ASN A 221 -8.32 -16.06 -13.52
C ASN A 221 -7.34 -17.00 -12.76
N SER A 222 -7.07 -16.71 -11.49
CA SER A 222 -6.22 -17.54 -10.65
C SER A 222 -6.90 -18.88 -10.30
N SER A 223 -6.10 -19.90 -9.96
CA SER A 223 -6.59 -21.18 -9.47
C SER A 223 -7.45 -21.08 -8.20
N THR A 224 -7.44 -19.93 -7.56
CA THR A 224 -8.24 -19.58 -6.38
C THR A 224 -9.72 -19.43 -6.72
N ALA A 225 -10.03 -18.83 -7.87
CA ALA A 225 -11.40 -18.58 -8.32
C ALA A 225 -11.87 -19.57 -9.39
N THR A 226 -10.97 -20.06 -10.24
CA THR A 226 -11.31 -20.90 -11.40
C THR A 226 -10.43 -22.15 -11.51
N HIS A 227 -10.92 -23.16 -12.20
CA HIS A 227 -10.11 -24.29 -12.66
C HIS A 227 -10.45 -24.63 -14.12
N THR A 228 -9.47 -25.22 -14.82
CA THR A 228 -9.65 -25.66 -16.21
C THR A 228 -10.45 -26.95 -16.24
N ILE A 229 -11.54 -27.01 -17.03
CA ILE A 229 -12.42 -28.18 -17.15
C ILE A 229 -11.68 -29.34 -17.82
N LYS A 230 -10.88 -29.07 -18.86
CA LYS A 230 -10.07 -30.08 -19.56
C LYS A 230 -8.63 -29.59 -19.70
N ARG A 231 -7.67 -30.49 -19.50
CA ARG A 231 -6.25 -30.18 -19.71
C ARG A 231 -6.03 -29.78 -21.19
N GLY A 232 -5.65 -28.50 -21.41
CA GLY A 232 -5.43 -27.95 -22.75
C GLY A 232 -6.65 -27.27 -23.39
N SER A 233 -7.76 -27.06 -22.68
CA SER A 233 -8.88 -26.21 -23.11
C SER A 233 -8.86 -24.88 -22.38
N ASP A 234 -9.31 -23.81 -23.05
CA ASP A 234 -9.50 -22.49 -22.42
C ASP A 234 -10.82 -22.41 -21.62
N GLU A 235 -11.61 -23.49 -21.64
CA GLU A 235 -12.84 -23.57 -20.86
C GLU A 235 -12.55 -23.72 -19.36
N ARG A 236 -12.93 -22.70 -18.58
CA ARG A 236 -12.79 -22.65 -17.12
C ARG A 236 -14.16 -22.56 -16.47
N THR A 237 -14.27 -23.18 -15.27
CA THR A 237 -15.43 -23.02 -14.40
C THR A 237 -14.99 -22.40 -13.09
N PHE A 238 -15.91 -21.71 -12.42
CA PHE A 238 -15.67 -21.25 -11.06
C PHE A 238 -15.45 -22.43 -10.12
N ASN A 239 -14.47 -22.29 -9.24
CA ASN A 239 -14.31 -23.20 -8.11
C ASN A 239 -15.61 -23.18 -7.29
N GLU A 240 -16.14 -24.36 -6.94
CA GLU A 240 -17.40 -24.49 -6.20
C GLU A 240 -17.37 -23.71 -4.87
N ALA A 241 -16.24 -23.67 -4.19
CA ALA A 241 -16.06 -22.90 -2.96
C ALA A 241 -16.17 -21.39 -3.21
N TYR A 242 -15.62 -20.88 -4.32
CA TYR A 242 -15.77 -19.47 -4.71
C TYR A 242 -17.21 -19.14 -5.10
N ALA A 243 -17.85 -20.01 -5.87
CA ALA A 243 -19.26 -19.85 -6.22
C ALA A 243 -20.18 -19.85 -4.98
N ALA A 244 -19.90 -20.73 -3.99
CA ALA A 244 -20.62 -20.75 -2.72
C ALA A 244 -20.42 -19.46 -1.91
N PHE A 245 -19.21 -18.93 -1.89
CA PHE A 245 -18.90 -17.63 -1.26
C PHE A 245 -19.67 -16.49 -1.92
N CYS A 246 -19.66 -16.39 -3.25
CA CYS A 246 -20.41 -15.38 -3.99
C CYS A 246 -21.92 -15.51 -3.78
N ARG A 247 -22.48 -16.73 -3.75
CA ARG A 247 -23.88 -16.97 -3.42
C ARG A 247 -24.25 -16.47 -2.02
N HIS A 248 -23.38 -16.71 -1.02
CA HIS A 248 -23.58 -16.20 0.33
C HIS A 248 -23.64 -14.66 0.36
N LEU A 249 -22.74 -14.02 -0.36
CA LEU A 249 -22.72 -12.57 -0.52
C LEU A 249 -23.86 -12.03 -1.39
N LYS A 250 -24.58 -12.91 -2.11
CA LYS A 250 -25.55 -12.55 -3.15
C LYS A 250 -24.93 -11.72 -4.27
N SER A 251 -23.68 -12.00 -4.61
CA SER A 251 -22.92 -11.38 -5.70
C SER A 251 -22.63 -12.41 -6.79
N GLU A 252 -22.67 -12.00 -8.04
CA GLU A 252 -22.37 -12.89 -9.17
C GLU A 252 -20.86 -12.97 -9.36
N PRO A 253 -20.29 -14.21 -9.46
CA PRO A 253 -18.86 -14.37 -9.71
C PRO A 253 -18.52 -14.01 -11.15
N HIS A 254 -17.51 -13.19 -11.35
CA HIS A 254 -16.93 -12.88 -12.65
C HIS A 254 -15.42 -13.07 -12.62
N THR A 255 -14.86 -13.46 -13.77
CA THR A 255 -13.42 -13.49 -13.99
C THR A 255 -13.07 -12.63 -15.19
N ILE A 256 -11.89 -12.07 -15.16
CA ILE A 256 -11.36 -11.26 -16.23
C ILE A 256 -11.00 -12.18 -17.41
N ASN A 257 -11.36 -11.80 -18.62
CA ASN A 257 -11.06 -12.59 -19.81
C ASN A 257 -9.54 -12.62 -20.10
N ILE A 258 -9.01 -13.79 -20.45
CA ILE A 258 -7.57 -14.04 -20.65
C ILE A 258 -6.95 -13.10 -21.70
N ASP A 259 -7.73 -12.68 -22.71
CA ASP A 259 -7.27 -11.87 -23.84
C ASP A 259 -7.78 -10.41 -23.80
N CYS A 260 -8.32 -9.95 -22.68
CA CYS A 260 -8.84 -8.59 -22.49
C CYS A 260 -8.07 -7.80 -21.43
N PRO A 261 -6.81 -7.40 -21.67
CA PRO A 261 -6.02 -6.63 -20.69
C PRO A 261 -6.66 -5.28 -20.34
N THR A 262 -7.59 -4.78 -21.14
CA THR A 262 -8.33 -3.54 -20.89
C THR A 262 -9.31 -3.65 -19.71
N GLU A 263 -9.78 -4.85 -19.35
CA GLU A 263 -10.69 -5.06 -18.22
C GLU A 263 -9.96 -4.92 -16.86
N GLN A 264 -8.62 -5.10 -16.85
CA GLN A 264 -7.78 -4.92 -15.65
C GLN A 264 -7.19 -3.52 -15.49
N GLY A 265 -7.26 -2.68 -16.52
CA GLY A 265 -6.59 -1.37 -16.54
C GLY A 265 -6.92 -0.47 -15.35
N ASP A 266 -8.14 -0.57 -14.82
CA ASP A 266 -8.57 0.21 -13.64
C ASP A 266 -7.92 -0.30 -12.36
N VAL A 267 -7.88 -1.62 -12.12
CA VAL A 267 -7.24 -2.21 -10.92
C VAL A 267 -5.73 -2.00 -10.94
N GLU A 268 -5.07 -2.22 -12.08
CA GLU A 268 -3.63 -1.98 -12.21
C GLU A 268 -3.27 -0.51 -11.98
N THR A 269 -4.10 0.40 -12.47
CA THR A 269 -3.93 1.84 -12.24
C THR A 269 -4.18 2.17 -10.77
N ALA A 270 -5.20 1.59 -10.15
CA ALA A 270 -5.50 1.73 -8.74
C ALA A 270 -4.36 1.18 -7.86
N HIS A 271 -3.76 0.03 -8.22
CA HIS A 271 -2.56 -0.53 -7.55
C HIS A 271 -1.39 0.45 -7.55
N ARG A 272 -1.04 1.03 -8.71
CA ARG A 272 0.04 2.03 -8.82
C ARG A 272 -0.23 3.25 -7.95
N HIS A 273 -1.48 3.70 -7.91
CA HIS A 273 -1.89 4.85 -7.09
C HIS A 273 -1.84 4.51 -5.59
N LEU A 274 -2.30 3.33 -5.18
CA LEU A 274 -2.25 2.87 -3.79
C LEU A 274 -0.80 2.81 -3.29
N ILE A 275 0.07 2.08 -3.99
CA ILE A 275 1.48 1.94 -3.62
C ILE A 275 2.17 3.30 -3.52
N ARG A 276 1.96 4.19 -4.48
CA ARG A 276 2.53 5.54 -4.44
C ARG A 276 2.05 6.34 -3.24
N ARG A 277 0.77 6.23 -2.86
CA ARG A 277 0.21 6.89 -1.67
C ARG A 277 0.80 6.32 -0.39
N ILE A 278 0.85 4.99 -0.26
CA ILE A 278 1.49 4.33 0.88
C ILE A 278 2.93 4.82 1.03
N LYS A 279 3.75 4.81 -0.04
CA LYS A 279 5.12 5.34 -0.02
C LYS A 279 5.18 6.80 0.44
N THR A 280 4.26 7.64 -0.02
CA THR A 280 4.19 9.05 0.40
C THR A 280 3.89 9.17 1.89
N HIS A 281 2.91 8.43 2.40
CA HIS A 281 2.54 8.47 3.82
C HIS A 281 3.62 7.84 4.72
N LEU A 282 4.34 6.80 4.26
CA LEU A 282 5.52 6.26 4.96
C LEU A 282 6.65 7.29 5.04
N ALA A 283 6.91 8.03 3.96
CA ALA A 283 7.90 9.10 3.95
C ALA A 283 7.52 10.25 4.91
N ILE A 284 6.24 10.63 4.97
CA ILE A 284 5.73 11.64 5.92
C ILE A 284 5.86 11.13 7.37
N ARG A 285 5.56 9.85 7.61
CA ARG A 285 5.71 9.20 8.91
C ARG A 285 7.19 9.11 9.34
N GLY A 286 8.13 9.08 8.41
CA GLY A 286 9.57 8.98 8.66
C GLY A 286 10.05 7.57 9.04
N SER A 287 9.18 6.55 8.98
CA SER A 287 9.55 5.17 9.32
C SER A 287 8.66 4.17 8.57
N SER A 288 9.27 3.05 8.14
CA SER A 288 8.56 1.87 7.59
C SER A 288 8.40 0.75 8.64
N ASP A 289 8.84 0.97 9.89
CA ASP A 289 8.70 0.02 10.99
C ASP A 289 7.40 0.22 11.76
N PHE A 290 6.72 -0.87 12.09
CA PHE A 290 5.49 -0.89 12.88
C PHE A 290 5.66 -1.83 14.08
N CYS A 291 4.96 -1.57 15.19
CA CYS A 291 5.03 -2.42 16.36
C CYS A 291 4.38 -3.80 16.14
N ASP A 292 3.33 -3.85 15.33
CA ASP A 292 2.58 -5.06 15.00
C ASP A 292 1.85 -4.93 13.66
N GLN A 293 1.33 -6.05 13.18
CA GLN A 293 0.57 -6.12 11.93
C GLN A 293 -0.74 -5.31 11.98
N GLY A 294 -1.40 -5.25 13.14
CA GLY A 294 -2.65 -4.50 13.31
C GLY A 294 -2.43 -3.00 13.12
N THR A 295 -1.37 -2.45 13.69
CA THR A 295 -0.97 -1.05 13.52
C THR A 295 -0.64 -0.75 12.07
N TYR A 296 0.03 -1.67 11.37
CA TYR A 296 0.30 -1.52 9.94
C TYR A 296 -0.99 -1.58 9.11
N GLN A 297 -1.92 -2.50 9.41
CA GLN A 297 -3.22 -2.56 8.73
C GLN A 297 -4.02 -1.26 8.96
N ALA A 298 -4.05 -0.74 10.18
CA ALA A 298 -4.71 0.53 10.49
C ALA A 298 -4.11 1.71 9.69
N PHE A 299 -2.80 1.72 9.49
CA PHE A 299 -2.13 2.70 8.63
C PHE A 299 -2.59 2.59 7.17
N ILE A 300 -2.64 1.38 6.59
CA ILE A 300 -3.15 1.14 5.24
C ILE A 300 -4.60 1.62 5.12
N ASP A 301 -5.43 1.32 6.12
CA ASP A 301 -6.82 1.72 6.17
C ASP A 301 -6.96 3.23 6.13
N ALA A 302 -6.19 3.96 6.93
CA ALA A 302 -6.19 5.43 6.94
C ALA A 302 -5.77 6.02 5.57
N VAL A 303 -4.80 5.41 4.88
CA VAL A 303 -4.40 5.82 3.53
C VAL A 303 -5.53 5.61 2.53
N CYS A 304 -6.25 4.49 2.61
CA CYS A 304 -7.41 4.21 1.77
C CYS A 304 -8.56 5.18 2.07
N ASP A 305 -8.88 5.39 3.34
CA ASP A 305 -9.97 6.28 3.77
C ASP A 305 -9.72 7.73 3.34
N GLY A 306 -8.49 8.22 3.47
CA GLY A 306 -8.10 9.52 2.95
C GLY A 306 -8.28 9.65 1.42
N ALA A 307 -8.04 8.57 0.68
CA ALA A 307 -8.27 8.53 -0.76
C ALA A 307 -9.76 8.50 -1.11
N ASN A 308 -10.56 7.75 -0.35
CA ASN A 308 -12.00 7.59 -0.54
C ASN A 308 -12.74 8.89 -0.21
N ALA A 309 -12.32 9.62 0.82
CA ALA A 309 -12.89 10.91 1.21
C ALA A 309 -12.86 11.96 0.10
N LEU A 310 -11.85 11.91 -0.79
CA LEU A 310 -11.76 12.81 -1.94
C LEU A 310 -12.85 12.56 -3.01
N ARG A 311 -13.58 11.46 -2.91
CA ARG A 311 -14.56 11.00 -3.89
C ARG A 311 -15.93 10.73 -3.27
N LYS A 312 -16.22 11.33 -2.11
CA LYS A 312 -17.40 11.07 -1.28
C LYS A 312 -18.73 11.08 -2.05
N ASP A 313 -18.88 11.99 -3.02
CA ASP A 313 -20.13 12.11 -3.78
C ASP A 313 -20.35 10.88 -4.69
N LYS A 314 -19.32 10.45 -5.42
CA LYS A 314 -19.37 9.23 -6.24
C LYS A 314 -19.53 7.97 -5.37
N VAL A 315 -18.86 7.94 -4.21
CA VAL A 315 -19.01 6.84 -3.24
C VAL A 315 -20.43 6.76 -2.70
N ALA A 316 -21.08 7.90 -2.44
CA ALA A 316 -22.47 7.94 -2.01
C ALA A 316 -23.43 7.39 -3.09
N GLU A 317 -23.16 7.65 -4.37
CA GLU A 317 -23.92 7.07 -5.49
C GLU A 317 -23.77 5.55 -5.57
N GLU A 318 -22.56 5.03 -5.31
CA GLU A 318 -22.28 3.59 -5.22
C GLU A 318 -23.06 2.96 -4.08
N ILE A 319 -22.92 3.52 -2.86
CA ILE A 319 -23.56 2.99 -1.64
C ILE A 319 -25.07 2.91 -1.80
N ALA A 320 -25.70 3.91 -2.43
CA ALA A 320 -27.14 3.94 -2.65
C ALA A 320 -27.66 2.79 -3.52
N ARG A 321 -26.79 2.13 -4.29
CA ARG A 321 -27.13 1.03 -5.21
C ARG A 321 -26.66 -0.34 -4.73
N LEU A 322 -25.92 -0.40 -3.63
CA LEU A 322 -25.44 -1.67 -3.09
C LEU A 322 -26.57 -2.53 -2.54
N ARG A 323 -26.38 -3.83 -2.59
CA ARG A 323 -27.21 -4.80 -1.88
C ARG A 323 -26.86 -4.80 -0.39
N PRO A 324 -27.82 -5.13 0.50
CA PRO A 324 -27.53 -5.23 1.92
C PRO A 324 -26.53 -6.36 2.20
N LEU A 325 -25.70 -6.15 3.21
CA LEU A 325 -24.79 -7.18 3.73
C LEU A 325 -25.56 -8.43 4.16
N PRO A 326 -25.01 -9.64 4.02
CA PRO A 326 -25.57 -10.84 4.64
C PRO A 326 -25.55 -10.72 6.17
N ALA A 327 -26.44 -11.47 6.84
CA ALA A 327 -26.61 -11.40 8.30
C ALA A 327 -25.34 -11.83 9.08
N SER A 328 -24.48 -12.64 8.47
CA SER A 328 -23.21 -13.08 9.04
C SER A 328 -22.12 -13.16 7.99
N ARG A 329 -20.88 -13.08 8.43
CA ARG A 329 -19.74 -13.33 7.54
C ARG A 329 -19.68 -14.78 7.12
N TYR A 330 -19.22 -15.03 5.90
CA TYR A 330 -18.85 -16.36 5.44
C TYR A 330 -17.60 -16.83 6.21
N PRO A 331 -17.48 -18.13 6.56
CA PRO A 331 -16.30 -18.63 7.26
C PRO A 331 -15.00 -18.28 6.54
N GLU A 332 -14.15 -17.48 7.19
CA GLU A 332 -12.88 -17.02 6.61
C GLU A 332 -11.78 -18.09 6.72
N SER A 333 -11.91 -19.01 7.67
CA SER A 333 -10.96 -20.10 7.85
C SER A 333 -11.29 -21.33 6.97
N GLU A 334 -10.24 -22.08 6.64
CA GLU A 334 -10.34 -23.41 6.06
C GLU A 334 -10.24 -24.43 7.18
N GLN A 335 -11.16 -25.39 7.25
CA GLN A 335 -11.13 -26.45 8.24
C GLN A 335 -10.36 -27.65 7.68
N VAL A 336 -9.35 -28.11 8.42
CA VAL A 336 -8.50 -29.25 8.08
C VAL A 336 -8.40 -30.17 9.27
N ALA A 337 -8.74 -31.45 9.08
CA ALA A 337 -8.54 -32.45 10.13
C ALA A 337 -7.04 -32.75 10.29
N ALA A 338 -6.54 -32.71 11.52
CA ALA A 338 -5.13 -32.92 11.84
C ALA A 338 -4.97 -33.91 12.99
N SER A 339 -4.16 -34.96 12.81
CA SER A 339 -3.88 -35.95 13.84
C SER A 339 -2.74 -35.49 14.74
N VAL A 340 -2.92 -35.67 16.06
CA VAL A 340 -1.89 -35.33 17.05
C VAL A 340 -0.89 -36.47 17.15
N SER A 341 0.38 -36.15 16.92
CA SER A 341 1.50 -37.11 17.05
C SER A 341 1.82 -37.43 18.50
N SER A 342 2.60 -38.49 18.73
CA SER A 342 3.16 -38.84 20.04
C SER A 342 4.10 -37.78 20.61
N GLY A 343 4.60 -36.85 19.77
CA GLY A 343 5.41 -35.71 20.18
C GLY A 343 4.60 -34.47 20.58
N SER A 344 3.27 -34.62 20.78
CA SER A 344 2.38 -33.49 21.11
C SER A 344 2.37 -32.39 20.06
N THR A 345 2.46 -32.79 18.78
CA THR A 345 2.48 -31.90 17.63
C THR A 345 1.46 -32.30 16.59
N VAL A 346 0.96 -31.31 15.84
CA VAL A 346 0.10 -31.49 14.67
C VAL A 346 0.76 -30.84 13.46
N ARG A 347 0.60 -31.48 12.30
CA ARG A 347 1.04 -30.92 11.03
C ARG A 347 -0.18 -30.42 10.24
N VAL A 348 -0.22 -29.13 9.99
CA VAL A 348 -1.27 -28.48 9.19
C VAL A 348 -0.64 -27.92 7.94
N LYS A 349 -1.03 -28.43 6.78
CA LYS A 349 -0.38 -28.14 5.49
C LYS A 349 1.13 -28.42 5.57
N LYS A 350 1.98 -27.39 5.57
CA LYS A 350 3.44 -27.51 5.63
C LYS A 350 4.02 -27.23 7.02
N HIS A 351 3.21 -26.75 7.96
CA HIS A 351 3.68 -26.23 9.24
C HIS A 351 3.37 -27.15 10.40
N THR A 352 4.27 -27.19 11.39
CA THR A 352 4.13 -27.96 12.61
C THR A 352 3.85 -27.04 13.79
N TYR A 353 2.81 -27.38 14.54
CA TYR A 353 2.38 -26.69 15.76
C TYR A 353 2.35 -27.66 16.93
N SER A 354 2.67 -27.21 18.13
CA SER A 354 2.43 -28.02 19.33
C SER A 354 0.99 -27.88 19.80
N VAL A 355 0.49 -28.90 20.44
CA VAL A 355 -0.83 -28.93 21.10
C VAL A 355 -0.71 -29.59 22.46
N PRO A 356 -1.65 -29.38 23.42
CA PRO A 356 -1.58 -30.00 24.73
C PRO A 356 -1.41 -31.51 24.65
N ALA A 357 -0.50 -32.04 25.48
CA ALA A 357 -0.15 -33.47 25.49
C ALA A 357 -1.32 -34.41 25.79
N ALA A 358 -2.37 -33.94 26.46
CA ALA A 358 -3.60 -34.69 26.71
C ALA A 358 -4.33 -35.11 25.42
N LEU A 359 -4.02 -34.47 24.29
CA LEU A 359 -4.67 -34.70 22.99
C LEU A 359 -3.90 -35.69 22.09
N ILE A 360 -2.81 -36.25 22.57
CA ILE A 360 -2.00 -37.21 21.81
C ILE A 360 -2.89 -38.37 21.32
N GLY A 361 -2.79 -38.71 20.02
CA GLY A 361 -3.54 -39.78 19.40
C GLY A 361 -4.94 -39.38 18.91
N LEU A 362 -5.41 -38.15 19.23
CA LEU A 362 -6.70 -37.65 18.80
C LEU A 362 -6.60 -36.94 17.43
N LYS A 363 -7.74 -36.73 16.80
CA LYS A 363 -7.89 -35.87 15.62
C LYS A 363 -8.50 -34.53 16.05
N LEU A 364 -7.87 -33.43 15.65
CA LEU A 364 -8.35 -32.07 15.90
C LEU A 364 -8.83 -31.45 14.59
N ASP A 365 -9.74 -30.51 14.70
CA ASP A 365 -10.10 -29.63 13.61
C ASP A 365 -9.22 -28.37 13.67
N ALA A 366 -8.37 -28.21 12.66
CA ALA A 366 -7.55 -27.02 12.48
C ALA A 366 -8.30 -26.01 11.60
N HIS A 367 -8.62 -24.86 12.13
CA HIS A 367 -9.22 -23.75 11.41
C HIS A 367 -8.10 -22.79 10.97
N VAL A 368 -7.74 -22.90 9.69
CA VAL A 368 -6.62 -22.11 9.09
C VAL A 368 -7.18 -20.83 8.53
N GLY A 369 -7.00 -19.74 9.27
CA GLY A 369 -7.32 -18.37 8.82
C GLY A 369 -6.17 -17.70 8.08
N GLU A 370 -6.29 -16.41 7.77
CA GLU A 370 -5.23 -15.63 7.12
C GLU A 370 -4.08 -15.35 8.09
N SER A 371 -4.38 -14.89 9.30
CA SER A 371 -3.39 -14.49 10.31
C SER A 371 -3.18 -15.49 11.42
N GLU A 372 -4.10 -16.43 11.61
CA GLU A 372 -4.07 -17.40 12.73
C GLU A 372 -4.49 -18.80 12.33
N VAL A 373 -4.06 -19.76 13.12
CA VAL A 373 -4.53 -21.14 13.10
C VAL A 373 -5.10 -21.46 14.47
N ARG A 374 -6.38 -21.86 14.52
CA ARG A 374 -7.07 -22.33 15.73
C ARG A 374 -7.27 -23.83 15.67
N PHE A 375 -7.02 -24.49 16.78
CA PHE A 375 -7.27 -25.91 16.94
C PHE A 375 -8.47 -26.11 17.85
N THR A 376 -9.41 -26.91 17.39
CA THR A 376 -10.60 -27.27 18.17
C THR A 376 -10.73 -28.79 18.29
N TYR A 377 -11.25 -29.24 19.42
CA TYR A 377 -11.63 -30.62 19.66
C TYR A 377 -13.07 -30.64 20.18
N GLU A 378 -13.95 -31.40 19.53
CA GLU A 378 -15.40 -31.45 19.85
C GLU A 378 -16.02 -30.03 19.98
N GLY A 379 -15.64 -29.14 19.06
CA GLY A 379 -16.16 -27.77 19.03
C GLY A 379 -15.58 -26.79 20.06
N ARG A 380 -14.71 -27.27 20.97
CA ARG A 380 -14.03 -26.44 21.97
C ARG A 380 -12.66 -26.03 21.48
N GLU A 381 -12.33 -24.74 21.58
CA GLU A 381 -10.98 -24.27 21.25
C GLU A 381 -9.97 -24.81 22.27
N VAL A 382 -8.91 -25.40 21.76
CA VAL A 382 -7.84 -26.01 22.54
C VAL A 382 -6.60 -25.12 22.61
N CYS A 383 -6.20 -24.58 21.44
CA CYS A 383 -5.09 -23.64 21.35
C CYS A 383 -5.19 -22.87 20.03
N ARG A 384 -4.45 -21.75 19.99
CA ARG A 384 -4.41 -20.83 18.87
C ARG A 384 -2.98 -20.33 18.68
N PHE A 385 -2.57 -20.21 17.43
CA PHE A 385 -1.25 -19.69 17.04
C PHE A 385 -1.37 -18.69 15.91
N PRO A 386 -0.45 -17.71 15.81
CA PRO A 386 -0.25 -16.99 14.57
C PRO A 386 0.05 -17.95 13.42
N ARG A 387 -0.51 -17.68 12.24
CA ARG A 387 -0.21 -18.49 11.06
C ARG A 387 1.27 -18.35 10.70
N LEU A 388 1.96 -19.47 10.58
CA LEU A 388 3.37 -19.50 10.23
C LEU A 388 3.59 -19.14 8.76
N GLN A 389 4.64 -18.35 8.54
CA GLN A 389 5.21 -18.05 7.25
C GLN A 389 6.65 -18.57 7.26
N GLY A 390 6.96 -19.51 6.39
CA GLY A 390 8.27 -20.16 6.38
C GLY A 390 8.27 -21.54 7.01
N GLU A 391 9.46 -22.12 7.22
CA GLU A 391 9.62 -23.54 7.57
C GLU A 391 9.73 -23.82 9.06
N LYS A 392 9.91 -22.78 9.91
CA LYS A 392 10.09 -22.98 11.34
C LYS A 392 8.81 -23.48 12.00
N PRO A 393 8.88 -24.50 12.88
CA PRO A 393 7.74 -24.96 13.66
C PRO A 393 7.35 -23.90 14.71
N ARG A 394 6.14 -23.98 15.25
CA ARG A 394 5.69 -23.20 16.40
C ARG A 394 5.40 -24.13 17.57
N ILE A 395 6.27 -24.15 18.54
CA ILE A 395 6.16 -24.99 19.74
C ILE A 395 5.95 -24.09 20.95
N ASP A 396 4.82 -24.27 21.61
CA ASP A 396 4.62 -23.72 22.95
C ASP A 396 5.19 -24.74 23.95
N TYR A 397 6.21 -24.36 24.67
CA TYR A 397 6.88 -25.21 25.66
C TYR A 397 5.92 -25.71 26.74
N ARG A 398 4.86 -24.96 27.05
CA ARG A 398 3.83 -25.34 28.03
C ARG A 398 3.16 -26.65 27.72
N HIS A 399 3.11 -27.03 26.45
CA HIS A 399 2.50 -28.30 26.00
C HIS A 399 3.36 -29.51 26.32
N VAL A 400 4.67 -29.35 26.50
CA VAL A 400 5.63 -30.48 26.62
C VAL A 400 6.48 -30.41 27.88
N ILE A 401 6.52 -29.28 28.59
CA ILE A 401 7.47 -29.03 29.69
C ILE A 401 7.34 -30.05 30.82
N THR A 402 6.14 -30.40 31.25
CA THR A 402 5.90 -31.38 32.32
C THR A 402 6.53 -32.74 32.01
N TRP A 403 6.59 -33.13 30.74
CA TRP A 403 7.22 -34.37 30.32
C TRP A 403 8.74 -34.26 30.18
N LEU A 404 9.23 -33.10 29.75
CA LEU A 404 10.67 -32.83 29.65
C LEU A 404 11.33 -32.76 31.01
N VAL A 405 10.68 -32.16 32.02
CA VAL A 405 11.16 -32.15 33.40
C VAL A 405 11.32 -33.57 33.96
N ARG A 406 10.39 -34.48 33.62
CA ARG A 406 10.48 -35.90 33.98
C ARG A 406 11.55 -36.67 33.23
N LYS A 407 11.95 -36.21 32.03
CA LYS A 407 12.91 -36.85 31.14
C LYS A 407 13.96 -35.85 30.65
N PRO A 408 14.75 -35.23 31.53
CA PRO A 408 15.63 -34.12 31.13
C PRO A 408 16.68 -34.51 30.10
N GLY A 409 17.10 -35.79 30.07
CA GLY A 409 18.04 -36.27 29.04
C GLY A 409 17.50 -36.22 27.60
N ALA A 410 16.19 -36.07 27.41
CA ALA A 410 15.60 -35.91 26.08
C ALA A 410 15.81 -34.49 25.50
N PHE A 411 16.10 -33.49 26.34
CA PHE A 411 16.16 -32.09 25.93
C PHE A 411 17.28 -31.81 24.91
N ARG A 412 18.49 -32.36 25.09
CA ARG A 412 19.62 -32.15 24.15
C ARG A 412 19.34 -32.61 22.74
N GLY A 413 18.66 -33.74 22.60
CA GLY A 413 18.32 -34.34 21.32
C GLY A 413 16.95 -33.94 20.77
N TYR A 414 16.20 -33.05 21.47
CA TYR A 414 14.89 -32.66 21.04
C TYR A 414 14.95 -31.81 19.77
N ILE A 415 14.30 -32.25 18.71
CA ILE A 415 14.36 -31.61 17.40
C ILE A 415 13.84 -30.16 17.39
N TYR A 416 12.96 -29.82 18.35
CA TYR A 416 12.40 -28.49 18.51
C TYR A 416 12.99 -27.75 19.72
N ARG A 417 14.19 -28.12 20.18
CA ARG A 417 14.85 -27.52 21.35
C ARG A 417 14.96 -26.01 21.25
N GLU A 418 15.31 -25.49 20.08
CA GLU A 418 15.52 -24.06 19.87
C GLU A 418 14.22 -23.26 20.04
N GLU A 419 13.08 -23.87 19.84
CA GLU A 419 11.77 -23.24 20.07
C GLU A 419 11.35 -23.22 21.57
N LEU A 420 12.13 -23.91 22.44
CA LEU A 420 11.90 -23.92 23.88
C LEU A 420 12.64 -22.80 24.63
N PHE A 421 13.18 -21.83 23.91
CA PHE A 421 13.74 -20.61 24.48
C PHE A 421 12.79 -19.43 24.19
N PRO A 422 11.87 -19.10 25.12
CA PRO A 422 10.83 -18.08 24.84
C PRO A 422 11.42 -16.71 24.50
N THR A 423 12.52 -16.34 25.16
CA THR A 423 13.23 -15.09 24.93
C THR A 423 14.76 -15.30 24.95
N VAL A 424 15.50 -14.28 24.51
CA VAL A 424 16.97 -14.27 24.57
C VAL A 424 17.48 -14.45 25.99
N VAL A 425 16.76 -13.93 27.00
CA VAL A 425 17.13 -14.05 28.43
C VAL A 425 17.12 -15.51 28.88
N PHE A 426 16.14 -16.30 28.46
CA PHE A 426 16.09 -17.74 28.75
C PHE A 426 17.26 -18.48 28.10
N ARG A 427 17.64 -18.09 26.88
CA ARG A 427 18.81 -18.69 26.21
C ARG A 427 20.10 -18.36 26.97
N GLN A 428 20.30 -17.10 27.36
CA GLN A 428 21.45 -16.67 28.14
C GLN A 428 21.51 -17.36 29.51
N ALA A 429 20.36 -17.54 30.16
CA ALA A 429 20.26 -18.29 31.43
C ALA A 429 20.69 -19.75 31.25
N TYR A 430 20.26 -20.41 30.16
CA TYR A 430 20.72 -21.76 29.83
C TYR A 430 22.23 -21.81 29.59
N ASP A 431 22.77 -20.89 28.79
CA ASP A 431 24.20 -20.85 28.48
C ASP A 431 25.04 -20.61 29.76
N ARG A 432 24.53 -19.80 30.70
CA ARG A 432 25.16 -19.58 31.99
C ARG A 432 25.16 -20.84 32.89
N LEU A 433 24.03 -21.56 32.93
CA LEU A 433 23.91 -22.83 33.64
C LEU A 433 24.84 -23.90 33.03
N HIS A 434 24.95 -23.91 31.71
CA HIS A 434 25.81 -24.84 30.97
C HIS A 434 27.30 -24.58 31.24
N THR A 435 27.68 -23.32 31.36
CA THR A 435 29.06 -22.93 31.71
C THR A 435 29.45 -23.33 33.16
N GLU A 436 28.47 -23.35 34.07
CA GLU A 436 28.70 -23.73 35.47
C GLU A 436 28.79 -25.26 35.63
N ASP A 437 27.78 -25.99 35.14
CA ASP A 437 27.69 -27.46 35.29
C ASP A 437 26.92 -28.04 34.09
N ASP A 438 27.65 -28.44 33.04
CA ASP A 438 27.09 -29.04 31.83
C ASP A 438 26.15 -30.23 32.09
N ARG A 439 26.44 -31.03 33.12
CA ARG A 439 25.67 -32.25 33.39
C ARG A 439 24.27 -31.96 33.95
N ARG A 440 24.12 -30.87 34.70
CA ARG A 440 22.86 -30.50 35.35
C ARG A 440 22.15 -29.35 34.62
N ALA A 441 22.77 -28.72 33.67
CA ALA A 441 22.23 -27.54 32.98
C ALA A 441 20.85 -27.79 32.38
N ASP A 442 20.69 -28.93 31.68
CA ASP A 442 19.43 -29.28 31.05
C ASP A 442 18.30 -29.42 32.09
N ALA A 443 18.54 -30.16 33.18
CA ALA A 443 17.53 -30.36 34.22
C ALA A 443 17.16 -29.05 34.92
N ARG A 444 18.17 -28.22 35.25
CA ARG A 444 17.96 -26.91 35.88
C ARG A 444 17.21 -25.95 34.95
N TYR A 445 17.58 -25.90 33.68
CA TYR A 445 16.88 -25.06 32.71
C TYR A 445 15.40 -25.47 32.56
N LEU A 446 15.12 -26.76 32.43
CA LEU A 446 13.75 -27.25 32.34
C LEU A 446 12.92 -26.90 33.58
N GLN A 447 13.50 -26.91 34.76
CA GLN A 447 12.83 -26.43 35.99
C GLN A 447 12.55 -24.93 35.97
N LEU A 448 13.47 -24.10 35.43
CA LEU A 448 13.21 -22.68 35.21
C LEU A 448 12.06 -22.45 34.18
N LEU A 449 12.04 -23.25 33.13
CA LEU A 449 10.98 -23.19 32.14
C LEU A 449 9.63 -23.66 32.70
N GLU A 450 9.63 -24.64 33.58
CA GLU A 450 8.42 -25.08 34.33
C GLU A 450 7.90 -23.98 35.26
N LEU A 451 8.78 -23.27 35.98
CA LEU A 451 8.40 -22.09 36.75
C LEU A 451 7.79 -21.02 35.86
N ALA A 452 8.37 -20.75 34.70
CA ALA A 452 7.81 -19.81 33.73
C ALA A 452 6.41 -20.21 33.22
N ALA A 453 6.14 -21.52 33.13
CA ALA A 453 4.82 -22.02 32.75
C ALA A 453 3.76 -21.85 33.85
N THR A 454 4.17 -21.86 35.14
CA THR A 454 3.26 -21.79 36.29
C THR A 454 3.12 -20.38 36.85
N ASP A 455 4.22 -19.68 37.03
CA ASP A 455 4.27 -18.37 37.73
C ASP A 455 4.27 -17.17 36.75
N GLY A 456 4.46 -17.42 35.46
CA GLY A 456 4.45 -16.38 34.45
C GLY A 456 5.80 -16.15 33.75
N GLU A 457 5.79 -16.16 32.44
CA GLU A 457 6.99 -16.03 31.61
C GLU A 457 7.69 -14.68 31.77
N ALA A 458 6.92 -13.59 31.87
CA ALA A 458 7.46 -12.25 31.99
C ALA A 458 8.17 -12.04 33.34
N GLU A 459 7.58 -12.52 34.42
CA GLU A 459 8.15 -12.43 35.76
C GLU A 459 9.46 -13.22 35.87
N ILE A 460 9.45 -14.46 35.38
CA ILE A 460 10.65 -15.28 35.37
C ILE A 460 11.73 -14.66 34.49
N ALA A 461 11.39 -14.11 33.31
CA ALA A 461 12.35 -13.42 32.46
C ALA A 461 13.01 -12.23 33.16
N GLU A 462 12.25 -11.47 33.95
CA GLU A 462 12.78 -10.36 34.72
C GLU A 462 13.77 -10.82 35.79
N ILE A 463 13.42 -11.86 36.58
CA ILE A 463 14.28 -12.46 37.59
C ILE A 463 15.56 -13.02 36.95
N LEU A 464 15.45 -13.77 35.83
CA LEU A 464 16.60 -14.28 35.11
C LEU A 464 17.51 -13.15 34.63
N GLY A 465 16.91 -12.08 34.07
CA GLY A 465 17.64 -10.89 33.63
C GLY A 465 18.38 -10.20 34.79
N ALA A 466 17.79 -10.13 35.95
CA ALA A 466 18.44 -9.60 37.16
C ALA A 466 19.64 -10.48 37.59
N CYS A 467 19.49 -11.80 37.61
CA CYS A 467 20.59 -12.73 37.93
C CYS A 467 21.75 -12.57 36.91
N LEU A 468 21.44 -12.48 35.62
CA LEU A 468 22.48 -12.32 34.61
C LEU A 468 23.24 -10.99 34.74
N ARG A 469 22.56 -9.91 35.08
CA ARG A 469 23.19 -8.59 35.31
C ARG A 469 24.06 -8.56 36.57
N SER A 470 23.67 -9.27 37.64
CA SER A 470 24.47 -9.37 38.87
C SER A 470 25.60 -10.40 38.78
N GLY A 471 25.70 -11.14 37.64
CA GLY A 471 26.68 -12.21 37.47
C GLY A 471 26.35 -13.51 38.21
N GLU A 472 25.19 -13.59 38.86
CA GLU A 472 24.73 -14.78 39.55
C GLU A 472 24.28 -15.87 38.56
N VAL A 473 24.44 -17.13 39.00
CA VAL A 473 23.91 -18.26 38.24
C VAL A 473 22.43 -18.45 38.55
N PRO A 474 21.55 -18.47 37.54
CA PRO A 474 20.10 -18.55 37.76
C PRO A 474 19.65 -19.96 38.15
N HIS A 475 20.01 -20.43 39.35
CA HIS A 475 19.53 -21.72 39.87
C HIS A 475 18.03 -21.70 40.12
N PRO A 476 17.30 -22.80 39.86
CA PRO A 476 15.86 -22.87 40.11
C PRO A 476 15.45 -22.51 41.55
N ASP A 477 16.24 -22.92 42.54
CA ASP A 477 15.97 -22.62 43.95
C ASP A 477 16.12 -21.11 44.25
N LEU A 478 17.09 -20.44 43.68
CA LEU A 478 17.26 -18.99 43.78
C LEU A 478 16.06 -18.26 43.13
N VAL A 479 15.65 -18.71 41.96
CA VAL A 479 14.50 -18.12 41.25
C VAL A 479 13.22 -18.31 42.06
N ARG A 480 12.97 -19.52 42.59
CA ARG A 480 11.83 -19.77 43.52
C ARG A 480 11.85 -18.91 44.76
N ALA A 481 13.01 -18.72 45.36
CA ALA A 481 13.14 -17.85 46.51
C ALA A 481 12.78 -16.39 46.18
N ARG A 482 13.13 -15.93 44.99
CA ARG A 482 12.80 -14.56 44.53
C ARG A 482 11.32 -14.38 44.15
N ILE A 483 10.67 -15.40 43.61
CA ILE A 483 9.22 -15.40 43.40
C ILE A 483 8.48 -15.31 44.73
N ASN A 484 8.90 -16.09 45.74
CA ASN A 484 8.27 -16.15 47.03
C ASN A 484 8.67 -14.99 47.97
N ALA A 485 9.74 -14.25 47.64
CA ALA A 485 10.05 -13.02 48.36
C ALA A 485 8.89 -12.03 48.12
N ALA A 486 8.19 -11.66 49.19
CA ALA A 486 7.14 -10.66 49.09
C ALA A 486 7.63 -9.44 48.30
N PRO A 487 6.84 -8.88 47.40
CA PRO A 487 7.22 -7.68 46.68
C PRO A 487 7.63 -6.66 47.77
N SER A 488 8.88 -6.19 47.71
CA SER A 488 9.27 -5.02 48.49
C SER A 488 8.23 -3.98 48.15
N GLU A 489 7.49 -3.48 49.16
CA GLU A 489 6.49 -2.44 48.93
C GLU A 489 7.08 -1.43 47.98
N PRO A 490 6.40 -1.08 46.89
CA PRO A 490 6.91 -0.08 45.97
C PRO A 490 7.20 1.12 46.84
N SER A 491 8.48 1.51 46.95
CA SER A 491 8.90 2.70 47.69
C SER A 491 7.89 3.76 47.35
N ALA A 492 7.10 4.18 48.37
CA ALA A 492 5.98 5.07 48.15
C ALA A 492 6.56 6.31 47.44
N MET A 493 6.43 6.36 46.14
CA MET A 493 6.71 7.58 45.41
C MET A 493 5.79 8.61 46.03
N ALA A 494 6.40 9.57 46.73
CA ALA A 494 5.66 10.70 47.27
C ALA A 494 4.74 11.19 46.13
N PRO A 495 3.44 11.34 46.41
CA PRO A 495 2.52 11.74 45.34
C PRO A 495 3.09 13.03 44.72
N PHE A 496 3.34 13.00 43.42
CA PHE A 496 3.73 14.19 42.70
C PHE A 496 2.56 15.18 42.83
N VAL A 497 2.71 16.15 43.71
CA VAL A 497 1.79 17.27 43.83
C VAL A 497 2.29 18.32 42.85
N PRO A 498 1.61 18.50 41.70
CA PRO A 498 2.02 19.52 40.76
C PRO A 498 1.91 20.88 41.44
N ASP A 499 3.00 21.66 41.39
CA ASP A 499 2.95 23.07 41.82
C ASP A 499 2.13 23.86 40.80
N LEU A 500 0.83 24.00 41.11
CA LEU A 500 -0.10 24.71 40.22
C LEU A 500 0.28 26.18 40.02
N LYS A 501 1.07 26.77 40.94
CA LYS A 501 1.57 28.16 40.80
C LYS A 501 2.59 28.30 39.67
N ALA A 502 3.27 27.23 39.29
CA ALA A 502 4.15 27.22 38.11
C ALA A 502 3.38 27.41 36.77
N TYR A 503 2.10 27.09 36.77
CA TYR A 503 1.24 27.26 35.57
C TYR A 503 0.63 28.67 35.50
N ASP A 504 0.58 29.44 36.59
CA ASP A 504 0.06 30.80 36.59
C ASP A 504 0.93 31.76 35.74
N SER A 505 2.23 31.47 35.63
CA SER A 505 3.15 32.22 34.77
C SER A 505 2.82 32.09 33.26
N LEU A 506 2.28 30.95 32.83
CA LEU A 506 1.89 30.72 31.43
C LEU A 506 0.61 31.49 31.04
N LEU A 507 -0.24 31.82 32.02
CA LEU A 507 -1.44 32.62 31.81
C LEU A 507 -1.13 34.12 31.70
N LEU A 508 -0.02 34.55 32.27
CA LEU A 508 0.43 35.96 32.20
C LEU A 508 1.11 36.29 30.85
N GLU A 509 1.78 35.33 30.21
CA GLU A 509 2.38 35.48 28.89
C GLU A 509 1.36 35.46 27.73
N ALA A 510 0.16 34.92 27.94
CA ALA A 510 -0.91 34.89 26.93
C ALA A 510 -1.75 36.19 26.88
N SER A 511 -1.45 37.17 27.75
CA SER A 511 -2.18 38.45 27.89
C SER A 511 -1.34 39.70 27.58
N ALA A 512 -0.16 39.52 26.95
CA ALA A 512 0.73 40.62 26.55
C ALA A 512 0.76 40.81 25.02
#